data_a67aa1381071425bf7a3bb9c7b419326
#
_entry.id   a67aa1381071425bf7a3bb9c7b419326
#
_cell.length_a   1.000
_cell.length_b   1.000
_cell.length_c   1.000
_cell.angle_alpha   90.00
_cell.angle_beta   90.00
_cell.angle_gamma   90.00
#
_symmetry.space_group_name_H-M   'P 1'
#
loop_
_entity.id
_entity.type
_entity.pdbx_description
1 polymer ?
#
loop_
_entity_poly.entity_id
_entity_poly.type
_entity_poly.pdbx_seq_one_letter_code
_entity_poly.pdbx_strand_id
1 'polypeptide(L)'
;LFRSKAYADMISESKDAVCIFTEEFGGDSMRMLMNYVLDAGHCICAVFFGNEKDGYRYVLGSRQQDVREMAKEFNKRFDGRGGGKPEMVQGTVRGEKEAIERWLMKYEFVCI
;
A
#
# COMPACT_ATOMS: atom_id res chain seq x y z
N LEU A 1 -12.82 7.87 7.87
CA LEU A 1 -13.05 8.82 6.77
C LEU A 1 -12.19 10.06 6.89
N PHE A 2 -12.18 10.67 8.07
CA PHE A 2 -11.33 11.84 8.30
C PHE A 2 -9.85 11.57 8.07
N ARG A 3 -9.39 10.39 8.49
CA ARG A 3 -8.00 10.00 8.31
C ARG A 3 -7.66 9.79 6.85
N SER A 4 -8.55 9.16 6.10
CA SER A 4 -8.35 8.96 4.67
C SER A 4 -8.20 10.30 3.96
N LYS A 5 -9.02 11.28 4.31
CA LYS A 5 -8.93 12.62 3.75
C LYS A 5 -7.64 13.32 4.16
N ALA A 6 -7.25 13.20 5.42
CA ALA A 6 -6.02 13.82 5.90
C ALA A 6 -4.78 13.25 5.21
N TYR A 7 -4.74 11.93 5.02
CA TYR A 7 -3.64 11.31 4.29
C TYR A 7 -3.61 11.78 2.84
N ALA A 8 -4.75 11.84 2.19
CA ALA A 8 -4.82 12.30 0.81
C ALA A 8 -4.36 13.76 0.67
N ASP A 9 -4.72 14.61 1.62
CA ASP A 9 -4.29 16.00 1.63
C ASP A 9 -2.78 16.13 1.81
N MET A 10 -2.19 15.28 2.66
CA MET A 10 -0.74 15.27 2.90
C MET A 10 0.05 14.86 1.66
N ILE A 11 -0.52 14.02 0.83
CA ILE A 11 0.16 13.48 -0.35
C ILE A 11 -0.31 14.10 -1.66
N SER A 12 -1.16 15.11 -1.60
CA SER A 12 -1.78 15.71 -2.78
C SER A 12 -0.78 16.24 -3.82
N GLU A 13 0.41 16.58 -3.39
CA GLU A 13 1.47 17.05 -4.29
C GLU A 13 2.28 15.92 -4.92
N SER A 14 2.18 14.71 -4.39
CA SER A 14 2.87 13.55 -4.94
C SER A 14 2.03 12.95 -6.07
N LYS A 15 2.64 12.81 -7.24
CA LYS A 15 1.95 12.25 -8.41
C LYS A 15 2.21 10.77 -8.62
N ASP A 16 3.12 10.21 -7.85
CA ASP A 16 3.62 8.86 -8.09
C ASP A 16 3.01 7.84 -7.12
N ALA A 17 3.80 6.91 -6.67
CA ALA A 17 3.36 5.85 -5.78
C ALA A 17 3.36 6.32 -4.33
N VAL A 18 2.32 5.95 -3.59
CA VAL A 18 2.15 6.35 -2.20
C VAL A 18 2.05 5.11 -1.32
N CYS A 19 2.74 5.15 -0.18
CA CYS A 19 2.72 4.11 0.83
C CYS A 19 2.20 4.67 2.15
N ILE A 20 1.20 4.02 2.73
CA ILE A 20 0.61 4.46 4.00
C ILE A 20 0.60 3.29 4.97
N PHE A 21 1.11 3.51 6.18
CA PHE A 21 0.99 2.55 7.27
C PHE A 21 -0.05 3.07 8.25
N THR A 22 -1.04 2.25 8.55
CA THR A 22 -2.10 2.60 9.48
C THR A 22 -2.25 1.52 10.54
N GLU A 23 -2.64 1.93 11.74
CA GLU A 23 -2.88 1.01 12.85
C GLU A 23 -4.37 0.81 13.15
N GLU A 24 -5.23 1.49 12.42
CA GLU A 24 -6.63 1.62 12.86
C GLU A 24 -7.67 0.93 12.02
N PHE A 25 -7.33 0.45 10.82
CA PHE A 25 -8.37 0.01 9.90
C PHE A 25 -8.23 -1.46 9.53
N GLY A 26 -9.38 -2.14 9.42
CA GLY A 26 -9.44 -3.45 8.81
C GLY A 26 -9.41 -3.37 7.29
N GLY A 27 -9.58 -4.52 6.63
CA GLY A 27 -9.41 -4.65 5.19
C GLY A 27 -10.27 -3.71 4.34
N ASP A 28 -11.53 -3.51 4.71
CA ASP A 28 -12.43 -2.64 3.94
C ASP A 28 -12.01 -1.17 4.01
N SER A 29 -11.59 -0.74 5.19
CA SER A 29 -11.12 0.63 5.40
C SER A 29 -9.82 0.88 4.65
N MET A 30 -8.95 -0.12 4.57
CA MET A 30 -7.72 -0.02 3.80
C MET A 30 -8.02 0.17 2.32
N ARG A 31 -8.99 -0.57 1.78
CA ARG A 31 -9.39 -0.41 0.38
C ARG A 31 -10.02 0.94 0.12
N MET A 32 -10.82 1.45 1.05
CA MET A 32 -11.40 2.78 0.94
C MET A 32 -10.33 3.85 0.89
N LEU A 33 -9.34 3.74 1.77
CA LEU A 33 -8.22 4.68 1.79
C LEU A 33 -7.42 4.60 0.49
N MET A 34 -7.14 3.41 0.01
CA MET A 34 -6.45 3.21 -1.26
C MET A 34 -7.21 3.85 -2.42
N ASN A 35 -8.51 3.61 -2.50
CA ASN A 35 -9.34 4.18 -3.56
C ASN A 35 -9.37 5.70 -3.49
N TYR A 36 -9.43 6.25 -2.29
CA TYR A 36 -9.42 7.70 -2.10
C TYR A 36 -8.12 8.31 -2.65
N VAL A 37 -7.00 7.68 -2.35
CA VAL A 37 -5.68 8.12 -2.82
C VAL A 37 -5.60 8.03 -4.35
N LEU A 38 -6.06 6.93 -4.91
CA LEU A 38 -6.06 6.74 -6.37
C LEU A 38 -6.99 7.74 -7.06
N ASP A 39 -8.14 8.05 -6.46
CA ASP A 39 -9.06 9.06 -6.98
C ASP A 39 -8.43 10.46 -6.99
N ALA A 40 -7.50 10.71 -6.08
CA ALA A 40 -6.77 11.98 -6.04
C ALA A 40 -5.72 12.11 -7.14
N GLY A 41 -5.53 11.07 -7.96
CA GLY A 41 -4.66 11.12 -9.12
C GLY A 41 -3.31 10.43 -8.98
N HIS A 42 -3.08 9.72 -7.89
CA HIS A 42 -1.83 9.00 -7.70
C HIS A 42 -1.81 7.70 -8.51
N CYS A 43 -0.63 7.34 -9.01
CA CYS A 43 -0.47 6.17 -9.87
C CYS A 43 -0.69 4.86 -9.15
N ILE A 44 -0.07 4.71 -7.99
CA ILE A 44 -0.08 3.47 -7.22
C ILE A 44 -0.26 3.82 -5.74
N CYS A 45 -1.05 3.04 -5.02
CA CYS A 45 -1.19 3.19 -3.58
C CYS A 45 -1.01 1.85 -2.89
N ALA A 46 -0.19 1.83 -1.85
CA ALA A 46 -0.02 0.68 -0.98
C ALA A 46 -0.41 1.08 0.44
N VAL A 47 -1.35 0.35 1.04
CA VAL A 47 -1.79 0.59 2.41
C VAL A 47 -1.44 -0.62 3.24
N PHE A 48 -0.83 -0.39 4.39
CA PHE A 48 -0.39 -1.44 5.31
C PHE A 48 -1.07 -1.29 6.66
N PHE A 49 -1.44 -2.43 7.23
CA PHE A 49 -2.01 -2.49 8.57
C PHE A 49 -1.39 -3.67 9.33
N GLY A 50 -0.97 -3.43 10.56
CA GLY A 50 -0.41 -4.47 11.40
C GLY A 50 0.83 -4.00 12.13
N ASN A 51 1.71 -4.96 12.45
CA ASN A 51 2.94 -4.68 13.17
C ASN A 51 4.02 -5.70 12.78
N GLU A 52 5.23 -5.46 13.24
CA GLU A 52 6.36 -6.33 12.91
C GLU A 52 6.24 -7.73 13.51
N LYS A 53 5.60 -7.83 14.67
CA LYS A 53 5.46 -9.09 15.39
C LYS A 53 4.48 -10.04 14.72
N ASP A 54 3.31 -9.51 14.34
CA ASP A 54 2.21 -10.31 13.79
C ASP A 54 2.18 -10.29 12.26
N GLY A 55 2.99 -9.44 11.66
CA GLY A 55 3.00 -9.23 10.22
C GLY A 55 2.10 -8.09 9.81
N TYR A 56 2.20 -7.71 8.54
CA TYR A 56 1.40 -6.64 7.97
C TYR A 56 0.42 -7.18 6.96
N ARG A 57 -0.79 -6.69 7.00
CA ARG A 57 -1.74 -6.85 5.90
C ARG A 57 -1.55 -5.69 4.95
N TYR A 58 -1.66 -5.94 3.67
CA TYR A 58 -1.49 -4.89 2.69
C TYR A 58 -2.57 -4.92 1.62
N VAL A 59 -2.81 -3.76 1.04
CA VAL A 59 -3.59 -3.59 -0.16
C VAL A 59 -2.73 -2.76 -1.11
N LEU A 60 -2.53 -3.27 -2.31
CA LEU A 60 -1.73 -2.60 -3.34
C LEU A 60 -2.61 -2.40 -4.55
N GLY A 61 -2.76 -1.18 -5.02
CA GLY A 61 -3.63 -0.89 -6.14
C GLY A 61 -3.13 0.17 -7.07
N SER A 62 -3.60 0.10 -8.30
CA SER A 62 -3.33 1.10 -9.33
C SER A 62 -4.45 1.06 -10.36
N ARG A 63 -4.78 2.22 -10.92
CA ARG A 63 -5.73 2.30 -12.03
C ARG A 63 -5.05 2.39 -13.38
N GLN A 64 -3.73 2.48 -13.38
CA GLN A 64 -2.94 2.68 -14.60
C GLN A 64 -2.01 1.52 -14.92
N GLN A 65 -1.67 0.72 -13.92
CA GLN A 65 -0.69 -0.35 -14.05
C GLN A 65 -1.21 -1.65 -13.47
N ASP A 66 -0.66 -2.75 -13.96
CA ASP A 66 -0.90 -4.06 -13.37
C ASP A 66 0.06 -4.23 -12.19
N VAL A 67 -0.48 -4.36 -10.99
CA VAL A 67 0.33 -4.46 -9.77
C VAL A 67 0.63 -5.89 -9.36
N ARG A 68 0.21 -6.88 -10.13
CA ARG A 68 0.39 -8.29 -9.75
C ARG A 68 1.85 -8.71 -9.69
N GLU A 69 2.67 -8.28 -10.63
CA GLU A 69 4.09 -8.63 -10.62
C GLU A 69 4.83 -7.97 -9.47
N MET A 70 4.54 -6.71 -9.23
CA MET A 70 5.12 -6.00 -8.10
C MET A 70 4.77 -6.70 -6.78
N ALA A 71 3.50 -7.08 -6.61
CA ALA A 71 3.05 -7.80 -5.42
C ALA A 71 3.74 -9.15 -5.29
N LYS A 72 3.95 -9.84 -6.39
CA LYS A 72 4.63 -11.13 -6.40
C LYS A 72 6.07 -11.01 -5.92
N GLU A 73 6.80 -10.03 -6.40
CA GLU A 73 8.17 -9.77 -5.95
C GLU A 73 8.20 -9.31 -4.50
N PHE A 74 7.25 -8.48 -4.11
CA PHE A 74 7.11 -8.02 -2.75
C PHE A 74 6.88 -9.20 -1.79
N ASN A 75 5.96 -10.08 -2.13
CA ASN A 75 5.68 -11.29 -1.34
C ASN A 75 6.91 -12.18 -1.23
N LYS A 76 7.65 -12.32 -2.31
CA LYS A 76 8.87 -13.12 -2.32
C LYS A 76 9.94 -12.54 -1.40
N ARG A 77 10.08 -11.21 -1.37
CA ARG A 77 11.07 -10.54 -0.55
C ARG A 77 10.75 -10.59 0.94
N PHE A 78 9.48 -10.53 1.29
CA PHE A 78 9.02 -10.43 2.69
C PHE A 78 8.24 -11.64 3.17
N ASP A 79 8.45 -12.79 2.53
CA ASP A 79 7.80 -14.04 2.89
C ASP A 79 6.29 -13.88 3.03
N GLY A 80 5.71 -13.18 2.08
CA GLY A 80 4.30 -12.83 2.09
C GLY A 80 3.46 -13.73 1.22
N ARG A 81 2.16 -13.53 1.33
CA ARG A 81 1.17 -14.23 0.51
C ARG A 81 0.07 -13.27 0.13
N GLY A 82 -0.39 -13.37 -1.07
CA GLY A 82 -1.49 -12.55 -1.51
C GLY A 82 -1.75 -12.72 -2.99
N GLY A 83 -2.79 -12.09 -3.46
CA GLY A 83 -3.15 -12.12 -4.86
C GLY A 83 -4.35 -11.24 -5.10
N GLY A 84 -4.76 -11.14 -6.34
CA GLY A 84 -5.90 -10.35 -6.71
C GLY A 84 -5.96 -10.09 -8.19
N LYS A 85 -6.51 -8.95 -8.52
CA LYS A 85 -6.70 -8.51 -9.90
C LYS A 85 -5.56 -7.57 -10.33
N PRO A 86 -5.39 -7.31 -11.62
CA PRO A 86 -4.37 -6.36 -12.06
C PRO A 86 -4.44 -5.00 -11.39
N GLU A 87 -5.64 -4.53 -11.09
CA GLU A 87 -5.84 -3.22 -10.48
C GLU A 87 -5.74 -3.21 -8.96
N MET A 88 -5.80 -4.39 -8.32
CA MET A 88 -5.72 -4.47 -6.87
C MET A 88 -5.30 -5.85 -6.38
N VAL A 89 -4.29 -5.87 -5.53
CA VAL A 89 -3.81 -7.07 -4.86
C VAL A 89 -3.87 -6.85 -3.37
N GLN A 90 -4.26 -7.88 -2.61
CA GLN A 90 -4.22 -7.85 -1.15
C GLN A 90 -3.51 -9.08 -0.65
N GLY A 91 -2.92 -8.95 0.52
CA GLY A 91 -2.20 -10.06 1.11
C GLY A 91 -1.58 -9.70 2.44
N THR A 92 -0.64 -10.54 2.86
CA THR A 92 0.10 -10.35 4.10
C THR A 92 1.59 -10.49 3.82
N VAL A 93 2.40 -9.74 4.57
CA VAL A 93 3.86 -9.84 4.50
C VAL A 93 4.43 -9.78 5.91
N ARG A 94 5.65 -10.26 6.05
CA ARG A 94 6.38 -10.24 7.31
C ARG A 94 7.67 -9.47 7.13
N GLY A 95 8.01 -8.64 8.11
CA GLY A 95 9.24 -7.86 8.06
C GLY A 95 9.13 -6.60 8.88
N GLU A 96 10.23 -5.90 8.97
CA GLU A 96 10.26 -4.62 9.66
C GLU A 96 9.69 -3.53 8.78
N LYS A 97 9.00 -2.60 9.38
CA LYS A 97 8.42 -1.47 8.67
C LYS A 97 9.48 -0.74 7.83
N GLU A 98 10.65 -0.52 8.41
CA GLU A 98 11.74 0.17 7.72
C GLU A 98 12.21 -0.59 6.48
N ALA A 99 12.30 -1.91 6.57
CA ALA A 99 12.70 -2.74 5.44
C ALA A 99 11.65 -2.67 4.32
N ILE A 100 10.38 -2.69 4.68
CA ILE A 100 9.28 -2.56 3.73
C ILE A 100 9.32 -1.19 3.04
N GLU A 101 9.52 -0.14 3.82
CA GLU A 101 9.63 1.22 3.27
C GLU A 101 10.79 1.35 2.30
N ARG A 102 11.97 0.80 2.65
CA ARG A 102 13.14 0.83 1.76
C ARG A 102 12.88 0.11 0.46
N TRP A 103 12.22 -1.03 0.52
CA TRP A 103 11.90 -1.78 -0.69
C TRP A 103 10.97 -0.97 -1.60
N LEU A 104 9.96 -0.35 -1.00
CA LEU A 104 9.01 0.48 -1.75
C LEU A 104 9.68 1.72 -2.33
N MET A 105 10.63 2.30 -1.62
CA MET A 105 11.36 3.47 -2.11
C MET A 105 12.12 3.20 -3.39
N LYS A 106 12.54 1.96 -3.64
CA LYS A 106 13.16 1.57 -4.90
C LYS A 106 12.21 1.73 -6.09
N TYR A 107 10.92 1.69 -5.83
CA TYR A 107 9.87 1.87 -6.83
C TYR A 107 9.29 3.28 -6.78
N GLU A 108 10.03 4.21 -6.18
CA GLU A 108 9.64 5.62 -6.08
C GLU A 108 8.39 5.88 -5.25
N PHE A 109 8.11 5.01 -4.27
CA PHE A 109 7.02 5.26 -3.33
C PHE A 109 7.39 6.36 -2.35
N VAL A 110 6.42 7.21 -2.06
CA VAL A 110 6.50 8.17 -0.97
C VAL A 110 5.74 7.55 0.21
N CYS A 111 6.45 7.29 1.31
CA CYS A 111 5.85 6.68 2.49
C CYS A 111 5.46 7.75 3.52
N ILE A 112 4.26 7.60 4.06
CA ILE A 112 3.70 8.54 5.03
C ILE A 112 3.51 7.84 6.38
#